data_1dc2dcbfd15b576d606aa9cd98c78f12
#
_entry.id   1dc2dcbfd15b576d606aa9cd98c78f12
#
_cell.length_a   1.000
_cell.length_b   1.000
_cell.length_c   1.000
_cell.angle_alpha   90.00
_cell.angle_beta   90.00
_cell.angle_gamma   90.00
#
_symmetry.space_group_name_H-M   'P 1'
#
loop_
_entity.id
_entity.type
_entity.pdbx_description
1 polymer ?
#
loop_
_entity_poly.entity_id
_entity_poly.type
_entity_poly.pdbx_seq_one_letter_code
_entity_poly.pdbx_strand_id
1 'polypeptide(L)'
;HEVFSQLREQIISPEFCQWVSGVTGIEEVFVTPDEMGSGLHQGSNGSFLDIHIDFNIHHRLNVHRRLNLLIYLEKNWKEEFGGHLEMWNADMTVCEKKVLPAFNRCVIFE
;
A
#
# COMPACT_ATOMS: atom_id res chain seq x y z
N HIS A 1 15.52 -8.43 9.42
CA HIS A 1 16.39 -8.75 8.29
C HIS A 1 16.92 -7.46 7.66
N GLU A 2 18.22 -7.38 7.37
CA GLU A 2 18.89 -6.15 6.92
C GLU A 2 18.27 -5.53 5.66
N VAL A 3 17.92 -6.35 4.66
CA VAL A 3 17.30 -5.86 3.41
C VAL A 3 15.95 -5.18 3.68
N PHE A 4 15.13 -5.74 4.55
CA PHE A 4 13.86 -5.13 4.91
C PHE A 4 14.05 -3.84 5.72
N SER A 5 15.07 -3.79 6.58
CA SER A 5 15.41 -2.56 7.30
C SER A 5 15.83 -1.46 6.34
N GLN A 6 16.66 -1.76 5.36
CA GLN A 6 17.06 -0.81 4.32
C GLN A 6 15.87 -0.32 3.49
N LEU A 7 14.99 -1.23 3.06
CA LEU A 7 13.78 -0.85 2.32
C LEU A 7 12.89 0.07 3.17
N ARG A 8 12.67 -0.29 4.44
CA ARG A 8 11.89 0.53 5.36
C ARG A 8 12.49 1.92 5.53
N GLU A 9 13.80 2.02 5.75
CA GLU A 9 14.49 3.31 5.87
C GLU A 9 14.29 4.20 4.64
N GLN A 10 14.31 3.61 3.45
CA GLN A 10 14.06 4.34 2.21
C GLN A 10 12.62 4.84 2.11
N ILE A 11 11.64 3.99 2.44
CA ILE A 11 10.22 4.36 2.34
C ILE A 11 9.84 5.47 3.31
N ILE A 12 10.42 5.49 4.51
CA ILE A 12 10.14 6.54 5.50
C ILE A 12 11.02 7.79 5.32
N SER A 13 11.96 7.77 4.38
CA SER A 13 12.87 8.89 4.17
C SER A 13 12.13 10.15 3.72
N PRO A 14 12.62 11.35 4.11
CA PRO A 14 12.06 12.61 3.63
C PRO A 14 12.06 12.72 2.10
N GLU A 15 13.09 12.22 1.45
CA GLU A 15 13.23 12.23 -0.01
C GLU A 15 12.14 11.43 -0.69
N PHE A 16 11.85 10.22 -0.19
CA PHE A 16 10.78 9.38 -0.74
C PHE A 16 9.41 9.99 -0.48
N CYS A 17 9.16 10.51 0.72
CA CYS A 17 7.91 11.20 1.06
C CYS A 17 7.68 12.44 0.19
N GLN A 18 8.72 13.21 -0.10
CA GLN A 18 8.63 14.34 -1.04
C GLN A 18 8.31 13.89 -2.47
N TRP A 19 8.91 12.80 -2.92
CA TRP A 19 8.58 12.22 -4.21
C TRP A 19 7.10 11.79 -4.27
N VAL A 20 6.60 11.12 -3.24
CA VAL A 20 5.19 10.71 -3.15
C VAL A 20 4.28 11.94 -3.18
N SER A 21 4.60 13.01 -2.42
CA SER A 21 3.87 14.27 -2.45
C SER A 21 3.83 14.87 -3.87
N GLY A 22 4.95 14.85 -4.57
CA GLY A 22 5.03 15.36 -5.95
C GLY A 22 4.19 14.57 -6.93
N VAL A 23 4.19 13.24 -6.83
CA VAL A 23 3.42 12.35 -7.73
C VAL A 23 1.91 12.45 -7.47
N THR A 24 1.51 12.55 -6.21
CA THR A 24 0.09 12.53 -5.80
C THR A 24 -0.54 13.92 -5.73
N GLY A 25 0.25 14.97 -5.62
CA GLY A 25 -0.24 16.33 -5.37
C GLY A 25 -0.71 16.57 -3.92
N ILE A 26 -0.50 15.61 -3.02
CA ILE A 26 -0.83 15.74 -1.60
C ILE A 26 0.39 16.30 -0.87
N GLU A 27 0.24 17.46 -0.28
CA GLU A 27 1.31 18.13 0.46
C GLU A 27 1.61 17.44 1.80
N GLU A 28 2.87 17.54 2.23
CA GLU A 28 3.32 17.09 3.56
C GLU A 28 3.03 15.61 3.87
N VAL A 29 3.19 14.73 2.89
CA VAL A 29 3.08 13.28 3.10
C VAL A 29 4.24 12.80 3.98
N PHE A 30 3.92 12.02 4.99
CA PHE A 30 4.91 11.37 5.86
C PHE A 30 4.39 10.02 6.39
N VAL A 31 5.30 9.20 6.85
CA VAL A 31 4.96 7.97 7.59
C VAL A 31 4.94 8.29 9.07
N THR A 32 3.88 7.87 9.78
CA THR A 32 3.76 8.13 11.22
C THR A 32 4.88 7.42 12.00
N PRO A 33 5.38 7.99 13.11
CA PRO A 33 6.50 7.42 13.86
C PRO A 33 6.28 6.01 14.38
N ASP A 34 5.03 5.64 14.68
CA ASP A 34 4.64 4.30 15.11
C ASP A 34 4.34 3.34 13.94
N GLU A 35 4.40 3.85 12.70
CA GLU A 35 4.15 3.08 11.48
C GLU A 35 2.85 2.28 11.50
N MET A 36 1.82 2.80 12.16
CA MET A 36 0.52 2.14 12.28
C MET A 36 -0.04 1.76 10.90
N GLY A 37 -0.39 0.48 10.74
CA GLY A 37 -0.89 -0.08 9.48
C GLY A 37 0.20 -0.43 8.47
N SER A 38 1.47 -0.25 8.82
CA SER A 38 2.60 -0.65 7.98
C SER A 38 3.14 -2.01 8.39
N GLY A 39 3.74 -2.72 7.44
CA GLY A 39 4.38 -3.98 7.74
C GLY A 39 4.58 -4.88 6.52
N LEU A 40 5.20 -6.00 6.76
CA LEU A 40 5.35 -7.07 5.78
C LEU A 40 4.13 -7.99 5.87
N HIS A 41 3.43 -8.14 4.76
CA HIS A 41 2.24 -8.97 4.64
C HIS A 41 2.54 -10.20 3.81
N GLN A 42 2.04 -11.34 4.27
CA GLN A 42 2.16 -12.61 3.57
C GLN A 42 0.85 -13.37 3.68
N GLY A 43 0.39 -13.89 2.56
CA GLY A 43 -0.76 -14.80 2.50
C GLY A 43 -0.34 -16.23 2.17
N SER A 44 -1.08 -17.20 2.64
CA SER A 44 -0.97 -18.60 2.21
C SER A 44 -1.83 -18.86 0.99
N ASN A 45 -1.68 -20.03 0.38
CA ASN A 45 -2.51 -20.44 -0.73
C ASN A 45 -4.00 -20.45 -0.34
N GLY A 46 -4.85 -19.80 -1.14
CA GLY A 46 -6.27 -19.63 -0.87
C GLY A 46 -6.63 -18.46 0.05
N SER A 47 -5.63 -17.69 0.52
CA SER A 47 -5.92 -16.47 1.28
C SER A 47 -6.64 -15.43 0.43
N PHE A 48 -7.53 -14.69 1.08
CA PHE A 48 -8.20 -13.53 0.45
C PHE A 48 -8.44 -12.44 1.50
N LEU A 49 -8.69 -11.26 1.02
CA LEU A 49 -9.12 -10.12 1.82
C LEU A 49 -10.35 -9.51 1.14
N ASP A 50 -11.44 -9.42 1.89
CA ASP A 50 -12.69 -8.86 1.38
C ASP A 50 -12.58 -7.37 1.07
N ILE A 51 -13.51 -6.88 0.27
CA ILE A 51 -13.67 -5.45 0.00
C ILE A 51 -13.89 -4.74 1.34
N HIS A 52 -13.07 -3.73 1.62
CA HIS A 52 -13.13 -2.95 2.86
C HIS A 52 -12.64 -1.53 2.62
N ILE A 53 -12.87 -0.69 3.61
CA ILE A 53 -12.32 0.65 3.70
C ILE A 53 -11.36 0.67 4.89
N ASP A 54 -10.15 1.16 4.66
CA ASP A 54 -9.17 1.33 5.73
C ASP A 54 -9.57 2.49 6.68
N PHE A 55 -8.97 2.50 7.88
CA PHE A 55 -9.13 3.65 8.76
C PHE A 55 -8.53 4.91 8.11
N ASN A 56 -9.16 6.06 8.37
CA ASN A 56 -8.78 7.32 7.72
C ASN A 56 -8.17 8.35 8.68
N ILE A 57 -8.20 8.12 9.98
CA ILE A 57 -7.62 9.02 10.98
C ILE A 57 -6.74 8.22 11.95
N HIS A 58 -5.50 8.69 12.13
CA HIS A 58 -4.61 8.15 13.16
C HIS A 58 -5.05 8.69 14.53
N HIS A 59 -5.54 7.82 15.40
CA HIS A 59 -6.21 8.21 16.64
C HIS A 59 -5.32 8.93 17.68
N ARG A 60 -3.98 8.75 17.64
CA ARG A 60 -3.04 9.39 18.55
C ARG A 60 -2.49 10.72 18.03
N LEU A 61 -2.26 10.82 16.74
CA LEU A 61 -1.61 11.97 16.12
C LEU A 61 -2.60 12.94 15.47
N ASN A 62 -3.87 12.53 15.35
CA ASN A 62 -4.92 13.31 14.68
C ASN A 62 -4.52 13.75 13.26
N VAL A 63 -3.88 12.87 12.54
CA VAL A 63 -3.52 13.06 11.13
C VAL A 63 -4.34 12.15 10.24
N HIS A 64 -4.60 12.58 9.01
CA HIS A 64 -5.33 11.80 8.03
C HIS A 64 -4.43 10.75 7.36
N ARG A 65 -4.94 9.52 7.29
CA ARG A 65 -4.37 8.51 6.40
C ARG A 65 -4.90 8.81 5.00
N ARG A 66 -4.05 9.39 4.19
CA ARG A 66 -4.42 9.84 2.85
C ARG A 66 -4.07 8.82 1.78
N LEU A 67 -3.01 8.08 1.98
CA LEU A 67 -2.45 7.20 0.95
C LEU A 67 -2.14 5.82 1.52
N ASN A 68 -2.40 4.84 0.71
CA ASN A 68 -1.85 3.51 0.81
C ASN A 68 -0.70 3.35 -0.19
N LEU A 69 0.35 2.70 0.25
CA LEU A 69 1.49 2.34 -0.59
C LEU A 69 1.77 0.85 -0.44
N LEU A 70 1.69 0.12 -1.54
CA LEU A 70 1.98 -1.31 -1.59
C LEU A 70 3.17 -1.56 -2.49
N ILE A 71 4.10 -2.38 -2.05
CA ILE A 71 5.22 -2.86 -2.86
C ILE A 71 5.16 -4.38 -2.90
N TYR A 72 5.08 -4.93 -4.10
CA TYR A 72 5.01 -6.37 -4.30
C TYR A 72 6.40 -6.99 -4.42
N LEU A 73 6.67 -7.99 -3.58
CA LEU A 73 7.99 -8.56 -3.39
C LEU A 73 8.13 -10.00 -3.92
N GLU A 74 7.01 -10.62 -4.33
CA GLU A 74 7.03 -11.99 -4.84
C GLU A 74 7.49 -12.02 -6.30
N LYS A 75 8.55 -12.78 -6.55
CA LYS A 75 9.08 -12.99 -7.91
C LYS A 75 8.22 -14.00 -8.67
N ASN A 76 8.15 -13.82 -9.98
CA ASN A 76 7.48 -14.75 -10.90
C ASN A 76 5.98 -14.94 -10.66
N TRP A 77 5.30 -13.94 -10.06
CA TRP A 77 3.85 -13.97 -9.93
C TRP A 77 3.18 -13.95 -11.29
N LYS A 78 2.19 -14.82 -11.48
CA LYS A 78 1.47 -14.98 -12.73
C LYS A 78 0.01 -14.59 -12.57
N GLU A 79 -0.61 -14.18 -13.69
CA GLU A 79 -2.01 -13.81 -13.76
C GLU A 79 -2.95 -14.89 -13.18
N GLU A 80 -2.67 -16.16 -13.51
CA GLU A 80 -3.47 -17.30 -13.08
C GLU A 80 -3.42 -17.56 -11.57
N PHE A 81 -2.48 -16.98 -10.84
CA PHE A 81 -2.39 -17.11 -9.38
C PHE A 81 -3.39 -16.21 -8.65
N GLY A 82 -4.00 -15.26 -9.34
CA GLY A 82 -4.93 -14.31 -8.73
C GLY A 82 -4.23 -13.32 -7.80
N GLY A 83 -4.88 -12.99 -6.70
CA GLY A 83 -4.31 -12.06 -5.68
C GLY A 83 -4.22 -10.62 -6.14
N HIS A 84 -4.95 -10.23 -7.17
CA HIS A 84 -4.98 -8.86 -7.66
C HIS A 84 -5.47 -7.90 -6.58
N LEU A 85 -4.86 -6.72 -6.52
CA LEU A 85 -5.49 -5.59 -5.84
C LEU A 85 -6.68 -5.12 -6.69
N GLU A 86 -7.85 -5.13 -6.10
CA GLU A 86 -9.08 -4.70 -6.77
C GLU A 86 -9.60 -3.41 -6.14
N MET A 87 -9.95 -2.47 -6.97
CA MET A 87 -10.61 -1.23 -6.57
C MET A 87 -12.03 -1.24 -7.08
N TRP A 88 -12.97 -1.10 -6.15
CA TRP A 88 -14.40 -1.20 -6.42
C TRP A 88 -15.07 0.15 -6.26
N ASN A 89 -16.16 0.37 -6.97
CA ASN A 89 -16.99 1.54 -6.77
C ASN A 89 -17.66 1.53 -5.37
N ALA A 90 -18.22 2.66 -4.96
CA ALA A 90 -18.71 2.87 -3.59
C ALA A 90 -19.83 1.90 -3.19
N ASP A 91 -20.65 1.44 -4.11
CA ASP A 91 -21.72 0.48 -3.85
C ASP A 91 -21.29 -0.99 -4.05
N MET A 92 -20.00 -1.23 -4.30
CA MET A 92 -19.39 -2.55 -4.44
C MET A 92 -20.01 -3.43 -5.55
N THR A 93 -20.51 -2.80 -6.60
CA THR A 93 -21.15 -3.51 -7.72
C THR A 93 -20.22 -3.71 -8.91
N VAL A 94 -19.21 -2.86 -9.06
CA VAL A 94 -18.28 -2.86 -10.20
C VAL A 94 -16.84 -2.77 -9.72
N CYS A 95 -16.02 -3.72 -10.14
CA CYS A 95 -14.56 -3.62 -10.00
C CYS A 95 -14.02 -2.72 -11.10
N GLU A 96 -13.61 -1.51 -10.73
CA GLU A 96 -13.15 -0.49 -11.67
C GLU A 96 -11.69 -0.69 -12.09
N LYS A 97 -10.88 -1.26 -11.22
CA LYS A 97 -9.46 -1.47 -11.48
C LYS A 97 -8.96 -2.76 -10.84
N LYS A 98 -8.15 -3.50 -11.60
CA LYS A 98 -7.37 -4.64 -11.10
C LYS A 98 -5.89 -4.40 -11.33
N VAL A 99 -5.09 -4.66 -10.32
CA VAL A 99 -3.63 -4.52 -10.39
C VAL A 99 -2.98 -5.86 -10.05
N LEU A 100 -2.25 -6.42 -11.01
CA LEU A 100 -1.48 -7.64 -10.78
C LEU A 100 -0.34 -7.37 -9.79
N PRO A 101 -0.12 -8.23 -8.77
CA PRO A 101 0.97 -8.09 -7.80
C PRO A 101 2.33 -8.50 -8.39
N ALA A 102 2.74 -7.82 -9.46
CA ALA A 102 4.01 -8.10 -10.14
C ALA A 102 5.20 -7.65 -9.27
N PHE A 103 6.27 -8.44 -9.29
CA PHE A 103 7.49 -8.13 -8.55
C PHE A 103 7.98 -6.70 -8.80
N ASN A 104 8.38 -6.04 -7.75
CA ASN A 104 8.88 -4.65 -7.76
C ASN A 104 7.88 -3.60 -8.27
N ARG A 105 6.60 -3.94 -8.31
CA ARG A 105 5.54 -2.97 -8.57
C ARG A 105 5.21 -2.23 -7.29
N CYS A 106 5.19 -0.91 -7.38
CA CYS A 106 4.66 -0.04 -6.33
C CYS A 106 3.31 0.49 -6.75
N VAL A 107 2.33 0.40 -5.86
CA VAL A 107 0.98 0.96 -6.07
C VAL A 107 0.71 1.97 -4.97
N ILE A 108 0.31 3.16 -5.38
CA ILE A 108 -0.09 4.24 -4.48
C ILE A 108 -1.54 4.59 -4.81
N PHE A 109 -2.38 4.62 -3.79
CA PHE A 109 -3.80 4.97 -3.96
C PHE A 109 -4.35 5.63 -2.70
N GLU A 110 -5.39 6.43 -2.90
CA GLU A 110 -6.16 7.13 -1.86
C GLU A 110 -7.37 6.32 -1.40
#